data_12bc04cae10b35356960d214598b9bbe
#
_entry.id   12bc04cae10b35356960d214598b9bbe
#
_cell.length_a   1.000
_cell.length_b   1.000
_cell.length_c   1.000
_cell.angle_alpha   90.00
_cell.angle_beta   90.00
_cell.angle_gamma   90.00
#
_symmetry.space_group_name_H-M   'P 1'
#
loop_
_entity.id
_entity.type
_entity.pdbx_description
1 polymer ?
#
loop_
_entity_poly.entity_id
_entity_poly.type
_entity_poly.pdbx_seq_one_letter_code
_entity_poly.pdbx_strand_id
1 'polypeptide(L)'
;MTRRAPSALLGIPPFLLGVSLAASSELAAGLLLYTGEGMIRALSVILSILLASLGIGIWSGMQEEGPVVPLLRKRWLFVFLAYVLAAVYAAGWGFLGEGEARGLSQGLGLAVLGALPVYAGGSLLAVMSREARNRTGHGAAPFALAALGGGGGSLLVGLFAGSRIIPPS
;
A
#
# COMPACT_ATOMS: atom_id res chain seq x y z
N MET A 1 1.18 36.75 -4.38
CA MET A 1 1.39 35.89 -5.57
C MET A 1 1.44 34.43 -5.11
N THR A 2 0.31 33.74 -5.10
CA THR A 2 0.21 32.32 -4.75
C THR A 2 0.62 31.49 -5.98
N ARG A 3 1.81 30.93 -5.96
CA ARG A 3 2.24 29.94 -6.96
C ARG A 3 1.26 28.74 -6.89
N ARG A 4 0.38 28.64 -7.85
CA ARG A 4 -0.43 27.44 -8.07
C ARG A 4 0.55 26.31 -8.37
N ALA A 5 0.68 25.35 -7.46
CA ALA A 5 1.40 24.12 -7.78
C ALA A 5 0.71 23.43 -8.98
N PRO A 6 1.48 22.88 -9.92
CA PRO A 6 0.91 22.27 -11.11
C PRO A 6 -0.07 21.14 -10.72
N SER A 7 -1.19 21.08 -11.41
CA SER A 7 -2.25 20.06 -11.20
C SER A 7 -1.74 18.62 -11.29
N ALA A 8 -0.62 18.39 -11.96
CA ALA A 8 0.06 17.11 -12.04
C ALA A 8 0.49 16.55 -10.67
N LEU A 9 0.81 17.42 -9.69
CA LEU A 9 1.18 16.97 -8.34
C LEU A 9 0.01 16.40 -7.53
N LEU A 10 -1.23 16.64 -7.96
CA LEU A 10 -2.44 16.08 -7.31
C LEU A 10 -2.93 14.79 -7.99
N GLY A 11 -2.44 14.49 -9.20
CA GLY A 11 -2.90 13.34 -9.98
C GLY A 11 -1.94 12.13 -9.94
N ILE A 12 -0.68 12.34 -10.29
CA ILE A 12 0.30 11.26 -10.43
C ILE A 12 0.61 10.56 -9.10
N PRO A 13 0.92 11.27 -7.99
CA PRO A 13 1.27 10.61 -6.75
C PRO A 13 0.19 9.71 -6.16
N PRO A 14 -1.12 10.10 -6.09
CA PRO A 14 -2.15 9.19 -5.61
C PRO A 14 -2.31 7.94 -6.48
N PHE A 15 -2.20 8.08 -7.80
CA PHE A 15 -2.26 6.96 -8.72
C PHE A 15 -1.12 5.97 -8.48
N LEU A 16 0.15 6.45 -8.43
CA LEU A 16 1.30 5.62 -8.12
C LEU A 16 1.22 4.96 -6.75
N LEU A 17 0.68 5.68 -5.76
CA LEU A 17 0.43 5.10 -4.45
C LEU A 17 -0.56 3.95 -4.53
N GLY A 18 -1.63 4.07 -5.31
CA GLY A 18 -2.57 2.99 -5.55
C GLY A 18 -1.91 1.75 -6.18
N VAL A 19 -1.11 1.94 -7.22
CA VAL A 19 -0.33 0.86 -7.86
C VAL A 19 0.57 0.16 -6.84
N SER A 20 1.28 0.92 -6.01
CA SER A 20 2.20 0.35 -5.02
C SER A 20 1.47 -0.38 -3.89
N LEU A 21 0.29 0.10 -3.48
CA LEU A 21 -0.56 -0.59 -2.51
C LEU A 21 -1.08 -1.91 -3.06
N ALA A 22 -1.47 -1.95 -4.34
CA ALA A 22 -1.86 -3.20 -5.00
C ALA A 22 -0.70 -4.20 -5.04
N ALA A 23 0.50 -3.78 -5.44
CA ALA A 23 1.67 -4.64 -5.45
C ALA A 23 1.99 -5.22 -4.06
N SER A 24 1.88 -4.41 -3.00
CA SER A 24 2.09 -4.87 -1.62
C SER A 24 1.04 -5.90 -1.20
N SER A 25 -0.22 -5.72 -1.60
CA SER A 25 -1.30 -6.66 -1.28
C SER A 25 -1.11 -8.01 -1.98
N GLU A 26 -0.64 -8.02 -3.23
CA GLU A 26 -0.33 -9.23 -3.97
C GLU A 26 0.86 -10.00 -3.36
N LEU A 27 1.90 -9.28 -2.90
CA LEU A 27 3.02 -9.91 -2.19
C LEU A 27 2.58 -10.53 -0.86
N ALA A 28 1.75 -9.84 -0.10
CA ALA A 28 1.18 -10.36 1.15
C ALA A 28 0.28 -11.58 0.89
N ALA A 29 -0.51 -11.55 -0.19
CA ALA A 29 -1.33 -12.68 -0.63
C ALA A 29 -0.49 -13.89 -1.00
N GLY A 30 0.56 -13.68 -1.81
CA GLY A 30 1.51 -14.73 -2.19
C GLY A 30 2.16 -15.40 -0.97
N LEU A 31 2.53 -14.60 0.04
CA LEU A 31 3.12 -15.12 1.28
C LEU A 31 2.16 -16.07 2.02
N LEU A 32 0.89 -15.70 2.17
CA LEU A 32 -0.10 -16.55 2.86
C LEU A 32 -0.48 -17.80 2.06
N LEU A 33 -0.59 -17.69 0.75
CA LEU A 33 -0.90 -18.85 -0.10
C LEU A 33 0.23 -19.88 -0.08
N TYR A 34 1.48 -19.42 0.02
CA TYR A 34 2.64 -20.30 0.14
C TYR A 34 2.65 -21.11 1.44
N THR A 35 1.92 -20.68 2.47
CA THR A 35 1.86 -21.37 3.78
C THR A 35 0.90 -22.55 3.84
N GLY A 36 0.16 -22.83 2.77
CA GLY A 36 -0.76 -23.98 2.69
C GLY A 36 -2.09 -23.76 3.41
N GLU A 37 -2.40 -22.55 3.85
CA GLU A 37 -3.73 -22.22 4.33
C GLU A 37 -4.73 -22.21 3.18
N GLY A 38 -5.98 -22.62 3.46
CA GLY A 38 -7.03 -22.62 2.42
C GLY A 38 -7.19 -21.20 1.84
N MET A 39 -7.24 -21.12 0.50
CA MET A 39 -7.25 -19.84 -0.25
C MET A 39 -8.28 -18.82 0.27
N ILE A 40 -9.49 -19.26 0.61
CA ILE A 40 -10.56 -18.38 1.09
C ILE A 40 -10.19 -17.76 2.45
N ARG A 41 -9.64 -18.57 3.36
CA ARG A 41 -9.24 -18.12 4.69
C ARG A 41 -8.08 -17.14 4.60
N ALA A 42 -7.06 -17.45 3.78
CA ALA A 42 -5.93 -16.59 3.54
C ALA A 42 -6.37 -15.21 2.99
N LEU A 43 -7.21 -15.20 1.96
CA LEU A 43 -7.74 -13.96 1.36
C LEU A 43 -8.57 -13.15 2.37
N SER A 44 -9.41 -13.80 3.19
CA SER A 44 -10.21 -13.11 4.20
C SER A 44 -9.35 -12.42 5.25
N VAL A 45 -8.29 -13.08 5.73
CA VAL A 45 -7.35 -12.53 6.72
C VAL A 45 -6.61 -11.34 6.12
N ILE A 46 -6.06 -11.48 4.90
CA ILE A 46 -5.34 -10.40 4.21
C ILE A 46 -6.25 -9.20 4.05
N LEU A 47 -7.44 -9.39 3.48
CA LEU A 47 -8.38 -8.31 3.21
C LEU A 47 -8.74 -7.57 4.49
N SER A 48 -8.97 -8.31 5.59
CA SER A 48 -9.26 -7.72 6.90
C SER A 48 -8.10 -6.87 7.42
N ILE A 49 -6.87 -7.37 7.35
CA ILE A 49 -5.67 -6.64 7.77
C ILE A 49 -5.46 -5.38 6.91
N LEU A 50 -5.59 -5.50 5.60
CA LEU A 50 -5.39 -4.37 4.68
C LEU A 50 -6.45 -3.29 4.90
N LEU A 51 -7.72 -3.66 5.01
CA LEU A 51 -8.82 -2.72 5.26
C LEU A 51 -8.68 -2.03 6.62
N ALA A 52 -8.35 -2.78 7.67
CA ALA A 52 -8.11 -2.23 9.00
C ALA A 52 -6.93 -1.24 8.98
N SER A 53 -5.81 -1.63 8.37
CA SER A 53 -4.62 -0.80 8.26
C SER A 53 -4.88 0.48 7.45
N LEU A 54 -5.62 0.38 6.36
CA LEU A 54 -6.04 1.51 5.55
C LEU A 54 -6.92 2.47 6.37
N GLY A 55 -7.93 1.94 7.04
CA GLY A 55 -8.85 2.72 7.88
C GLY A 55 -8.11 3.47 9.01
N ILE A 56 -7.24 2.77 9.75
CA ILE A 56 -6.43 3.37 10.82
C ILE A 56 -5.47 4.42 10.23
N GLY A 57 -4.87 4.15 9.07
CA GLY A 57 -4.00 5.09 8.37
C GLY A 57 -4.72 6.37 7.99
N ILE A 58 -5.90 6.27 7.37
CA ILE A 58 -6.74 7.41 7.01
C ILE A 58 -7.12 8.21 8.25
N TRP A 59 -7.60 7.53 9.28
CA TRP A 59 -7.98 8.16 10.54
C TRP A 59 -6.81 8.93 11.19
N SER A 60 -5.63 8.31 11.27
CA SER A 60 -4.41 8.95 11.76
C SER A 60 -4.03 10.18 10.93
N GLY A 61 -4.12 10.11 9.61
CA GLY A 61 -3.82 11.25 8.74
C GLY A 61 -4.83 12.39 8.86
N MET A 62 -6.09 12.09 9.18
CA MET A 62 -7.13 13.09 9.41
C MET A 62 -6.94 13.86 10.72
N GLN A 63 -6.39 13.22 11.75
CA GLN A 63 -6.18 13.84 13.06
C GLN A 63 -4.96 14.74 13.12
N GLU A 64 -4.03 14.63 12.17
CA GLU A 64 -2.84 15.51 12.19
C GLU A 64 -3.22 16.94 11.82
N GLU A 65 -3.04 17.84 12.78
CA GLU A 65 -3.17 19.27 12.58
C GLU A 65 -1.83 19.88 12.17
N GLY A 66 -1.88 20.94 11.36
CA GLY A 66 -0.68 21.66 10.97
C GLY A 66 -0.60 22.00 9.48
N PRO A 67 0.48 22.67 9.07
CA PRO A 67 0.68 23.07 7.68
C PRO A 67 0.87 21.83 6.80
N VAL A 68 0.16 21.79 5.67
CA VAL A 68 0.05 20.59 4.83
C VAL A 68 1.38 20.17 4.19
N VAL A 69 2.23 21.15 3.79
CA VAL A 69 3.48 20.84 3.08
C VAL A 69 4.46 20.01 3.92
N PRO A 70 4.80 20.38 5.17
CA PRO A 70 5.66 19.55 6.01
C PRO A 70 5.02 18.22 6.38
N LEU A 71 3.69 18.16 6.54
CA LEU A 71 2.96 16.91 6.77
C LEU A 71 3.08 15.96 5.57
N LEU A 72 2.88 16.45 4.36
CA LEU A 72 3.07 15.66 3.14
C LEU A 72 4.49 15.12 3.05
N ARG A 73 5.52 15.95 3.31
CA ARG A 73 6.92 15.51 3.29
C ARG A 73 7.19 14.40 4.30
N LYS A 74 6.69 14.58 5.53
CA LYS A 74 6.82 13.57 6.61
C LYS A 74 6.14 12.25 6.21
N ARG A 75 4.92 12.32 5.65
CA ARG A 75 4.16 11.14 5.26
C ARG A 75 4.76 10.43 4.04
N TRP A 76 5.29 11.18 3.07
CA TRP A 76 6.04 10.60 1.96
C TRP A 76 7.29 9.86 2.43
N LEU A 77 8.05 10.45 3.35
CA LEU A 77 9.20 9.76 3.95
C LEU A 77 8.77 8.48 4.65
N PHE A 78 7.65 8.51 5.39
CA PHE A 78 7.15 7.33 6.06
C PHE A 78 6.71 6.24 5.09
N VAL A 79 6.01 6.58 4.00
CA VAL A 79 5.68 5.64 2.92
C VAL A 79 6.95 5.04 2.32
N PHE A 80 7.94 5.86 1.99
CA PHE A 80 9.22 5.39 1.47
C PHE A 80 9.90 4.40 2.41
N LEU A 81 10.01 4.71 3.70
CA LEU A 81 10.60 3.83 4.70
C LEU A 81 9.82 2.51 4.84
N ALA A 82 8.49 2.55 4.78
CA ALA A 82 7.67 1.35 4.82
C ALA A 82 7.96 0.43 3.63
N TYR A 83 8.13 0.98 2.42
CA TYR A 83 8.49 0.18 1.25
C TYR A 83 9.93 -0.32 1.27
N VAL A 84 10.88 0.47 1.78
CA VAL A 84 12.26 0.01 1.97
C VAL A 84 12.30 -1.16 2.94
N LEU A 85 11.58 -1.06 4.06
CA LEU A 85 11.48 -2.15 5.04
C LEU A 85 10.82 -3.40 4.42
N ALA A 86 9.76 -3.23 3.65
CA ALA A 86 9.12 -4.32 2.92
C ALA A 86 10.08 -4.99 1.93
N ALA A 87 10.86 -4.21 1.17
CA ALA A 87 11.83 -4.74 0.21
C ALA A 87 12.97 -5.50 0.92
N VAL A 88 13.50 -4.96 2.02
CA VAL A 88 14.52 -5.64 2.83
C VAL A 88 13.99 -6.95 3.40
N TYR A 89 12.75 -6.94 3.92
CA TYR A 89 12.11 -8.14 4.43
C TYR A 89 11.92 -9.18 3.33
N ALA A 90 11.39 -8.78 2.16
CA ALA A 90 11.20 -9.68 1.03
C ALA A 90 12.52 -10.29 0.53
N ALA A 91 13.60 -9.50 0.47
CA ALA A 91 14.92 -9.98 0.10
C ALA A 91 15.51 -10.95 1.15
N GLY A 92 15.24 -10.71 2.44
CA GLY A 92 15.70 -11.55 3.55
C GLY A 92 14.88 -12.81 3.76
N TRP A 93 13.69 -12.93 3.14
CA TRP A 93 12.76 -14.03 3.38
C TRP A 93 13.37 -15.41 3.11
N GLY A 94 14.19 -15.53 2.07
CA GLY A 94 14.85 -16.77 1.71
C GLY A 94 15.89 -17.27 2.73
N PHE A 95 16.34 -16.41 3.67
CA PHE A 95 17.30 -16.76 4.73
C PHE A 95 16.62 -17.12 6.06
N LEU A 96 15.30 -16.91 6.17
CA LEU A 96 14.51 -17.27 7.36
C LEU A 96 14.24 -18.78 7.31
N GLY A 97 14.95 -19.53 8.16
CA GLY A 97 14.98 -20.98 8.18
C GLY A 97 13.62 -21.67 8.35
N GLU A 98 13.62 -22.99 8.20
CA GLU A 98 12.46 -23.85 8.41
C GLU A 98 12.28 -24.10 9.93
N GLY A 99 11.01 -24.19 10.40
CA GLY A 99 10.71 -24.54 11.77
C GLY A 99 9.75 -23.59 12.50
N GLU A 100 9.79 -23.55 13.84
CA GLU A 100 8.89 -22.70 14.68
C GLU A 100 9.03 -21.20 14.40
N ALA A 101 10.19 -20.75 13.94
CA ALA A 101 10.44 -19.39 13.48
C ALA A 101 9.58 -19.01 12.27
N ARG A 102 9.03 -19.99 11.53
CA ARG A 102 8.24 -19.76 10.32
C ARG A 102 6.92 -19.04 10.60
N GLY A 103 6.21 -19.44 11.66
CA GLY A 103 4.93 -18.78 12.03
C GLY A 103 5.14 -17.32 12.44
N LEU A 104 6.19 -17.04 13.20
CA LEU A 104 6.52 -15.69 13.64
C LEU A 104 7.00 -14.83 12.48
N SER A 105 7.80 -15.38 11.57
CA SER A 105 8.27 -14.71 10.35
C SER A 105 7.12 -14.42 9.39
N GLN A 106 6.12 -15.30 9.30
CA GLN A 106 4.91 -15.06 8.50
C GLN A 106 4.07 -13.90 9.05
N GLY A 107 3.85 -13.84 10.36
CA GLY A 107 3.14 -12.75 11.02
C GLY A 107 3.85 -11.40 10.80
N LEU A 108 5.18 -11.38 10.96
CA LEU A 108 5.99 -10.20 10.65
C LEU A 108 5.92 -9.82 9.17
N GLY A 109 5.94 -10.79 8.27
CA GLY A 109 5.80 -10.57 6.84
C GLY A 109 4.48 -9.89 6.47
N LEU A 110 3.38 -10.38 7.01
CA LEU A 110 2.07 -9.75 6.81
C LEU A 110 2.03 -8.33 7.34
N ALA A 111 2.62 -8.07 8.50
CA ALA A 111 2.68 -6.74 9.07
C ALA A 111 3.55 -5.80 8.21
N VAL A 112 4.74 -6.25 7.78
CA VAL A 112 5.72 -5.42 7.08
C VAL A 112 5.39 -5.27 5.59
N LEU A 113 5.00 -6.35 4.91
CA LEU A 113 4.70 -6.32 3.48
C LEU A 113 3.30 -5.76 3.19
N GLY A 114 2.33 -6.05 4.06
CA GLY A 114 0.93 -5.68 3.89
C GLY A 114 0.51 -4.47 4.72
N ALA A 115 0.42 -4.64 6.04
CA ALA A 115 -0.21 -3.66 6.91
C ALA A 115 0.51 -2.30 6.94
N LEU A 116 1.84 -2.30 7.04
CA LEU A 116 2.61 -1.06 7.20
C LEU A 116 2.57 -0.15 5.96
N PRO A 117 2.81 -0.64 4.73
CA PRO A 117 2.66 0.18 3.52
C PRO A 117 1.24 0.71 3.33
N VAL A 118 0.22 -0.12 3.61
CA VAL A 118 -1.19 0.27 3.48
C VAL A 118 -1.57 1.33 4.50
N TYR A 119 -1.15 1.19 5.76
CA TYR A 119 -1.32 2.22 6.79
C TYR A 119 -0.65 3.54 6.38
N ALA A 120 0.62 3.48 5.96
CA ALA A 120 1.37 4.66 5.54
C ALA A 120 0.69 5.36 4.35
N GLY A 121 0.27 4.57 3.35
CA GLY A 121 -0.46 5.05 2.18
C GLY A 121 -1.80 5.68 2.53
N GLY A 122 -2.58 5.05 3.40
CA GLY A 122 -3.86 5.58 3.89
C GLY A 122 -3.69 6.94 4.57
N SER A 123 -2.67 7.08 5.42
CA SER A 123 -2.38 8.34 6.11
C SER A 123 -1.96 9.45 5.14
N LEU A 124 -1.18 9.12 4.12
CA LEU A 124 -0.79 10.07 3.08
C LEU A 124 -2.00 10.51 2.24
N LEU A 125 -2.87 9.57 1.84
CA LEU A 125 -4.09 9.87 1.10
C LEU A 125 -5.02 10.82 1.86
N ALA A 126 -5.14 10.67 3.19
CA ALA A 126 -5.93 11.57 4.02
C ALA A 126 -5.39 13.02 3.98
N VAL A 127 -4.08 13.19 4.10
CA VAL A 127 -3.44 14.51 4.02
C VAL A 127 -3.59 15.10 2.62
N MET A 128 -3.44 14.30 1.55
CA MET A 128 -3.64 14.74 0.18
C MET A 128 -5.11 15.13 -0.10
N SER A 129 -6.06 14.39 0.46
CA SER A 129 -7.49 14.69 0.37
C SER A 129 -7.84 16.03 1.03
N ARG A 130 -7.23 16.32 2.19
CA ARG A 130 -7.38 17.61 2.87
C ARG A 130 -6.85 18.75 1.99
N GLU A 131 -5.67 18.59 1.41
CA GLU A 131 -5.10 19.59 0.51
C GLU A 131 -5.94 19.77 -0.77
N ALA A 132 -6.40 18.69 -1.37
CA ALA A 132 -7.28 18.76 -2.53
C ALA A 132 -8.57 19.50 -2.20
N ARG A 133 -9.19 19.22 -1.04
CA ARG A 133 -10.39 19.92 -0.58
C ARG A 133 -10.14 21.41 -0.43
N ASN A 134 -9.01 21.80 0.17
CA ASN A 134 -8.66 23.21 0.38
C ASN A 134 -8.43 23.95 -0.95
N ARG A 135 -7.97 23.28 -1.99
CA ARG A 135 -7.65 23.90 -3.30
C ARG A 135 -8.80 23.87 -4.28
N THR A 136 -9.54 22.77 -4.34
CA THR A 136 -10.53 22.52 -5.40
C THR A 136 -11.95 22.38 -4.87
N GLY A 137 -12.15 22.34 -3.56
CA GLY A 137 -13.43 22.00 -2.93
C GLY A 137 -13.74 20.49 -2.94
N HIS A 138 -12.95 19.65 -3.63
CA HIS A 138 -13.21 18.22 -3.81
C HIS A 138 -12.12 17.37 -3.17
N GLY A 139 -12.40 16.82 -1.99
CA GLY A 139 -11.46 15.97 -1.25
C GLY A 139 -11.41 14.51 -1.71
N ALA A 140 -12.33 14.04 -2.56
CA ALA A 140 -12.43 12.66 -2.98
C ALA A 140 -11.45 12.28 -4.12
N ALA A 141 -10.95 13.24 -4.89
CA ALA A 141 -10.13 12.99 -6.06
C ALA A 141 -8.87 12.13 -5.78
N PRO A 142 -8.07 12.35 -4.72
CA PRO A 142 -6.92 11.49 -4.42
C PRO A 142 -7.31 10.04 -4.16
N PHE A 143 -8.44 9.78 -3.50
CA PHE A 143 -8.92 8.42 -3.26
C PHE A 143 -9.35 7.72 -4.55
N ALA A 144 -10.08 8.44 -5.44
CA ALA A 144 -10.48 7.90 -6.74
C ALA A 144 -9.27 7.55 -7.61
N LEU A 145 -8.25 8.41 -7.64
CA LEU A 145 -7.02 8.16 -8.39
C LEU A 145 -6.21 7.01 -7.81
N ALA A 146 -6.15 6.88 -6.47
CA ALA A 146 -5.51 5.75 -5.83
C ALA A 146 -6.27 4.43 -6.10
N ALA A 147 -7.60 4.45 -6.11
CA ALA A 147 -8.41 3.29 -6.46
C ALA A 147 -8.20 2.85 -7.91
N LEU A 148 -8.14 3.79 -8.86
CA LEU A 148 -7.82 3.51 -10.26
C LEU A 148 -6.40 2.94 -10.41
N GLY A 149 -5.42 3.51 -9.71
CA GLY A 149 -4.05 3.01 -9.67
C GLY A 149 -3.99 1.59 -9.08
N GLY A 150 -4.72 1.33 -8.02
CA GLY A 150 -4.82 0.02 -7.39
C GLY A 150 -5.40 -1.03 -8.31
N GLY A 151 -6.54 -0.74 -8.93
CA GLY A 151 -7.17 -1.65 -9.90
C GLY A 151 -6.28 -1.93 -11.11
N GLY A 152 -5.67 -0.89 -11.69
CA GLY A 152 -4.72 -1.03 -12.80
C GLY A 152 -3.47 -1.80 -12.40
N GLY A 153 -2.95 -1.57 -11.19
CA GLY A 153 -1.79 -2.27 -10.65
C GLY A 153 -2.05 -3.77 -10.47
N SER A 154 -3.17 -4.15 -9.85
CA SER A 154 -3.56 -5.55 -9.69
C SER A 154 -3.75 -6.26 -11.02
N LEU A 155 -4.36 -5.61 -12.02
CA LEU A 155 -4.51 -6.18 -13.36
C LEU A 155 -3.15 -6.42 -14.01
N LEU A 156 -2.22 -5.47 -13.92
CA LEU A 156 -0.87 -5.64 -14.48
C LEU A 156 -0.13 -6.79 -13.80
N VAL A 157 -0.13 -6.84 -12.46
CA VAL A 157 0.52 -7.94 -11.73
C VAL A 157 -0.11 -9.28 -12.10
N GLY A 158 -1.45 -9.37 -12.17
CA GLY A 158 -2.16 -10.58 -12.58
C GLY A 158 -1.78 -11.07 -13.98
N LEU A 159 -1.66 -10.15 -14.95
CA LEU A 159 -1.25 -10.48 -16.32
C LEU A 159 0.21 -10.97 -16.38
N PHE A 160 1.13 -10.31 -15.67
CA PHE A 160 2.54 -10.72 -15.65
C PHE A 160 2.78 -12.01 -14.86
N ALA A 161 2.06 -12.23 -13.77
CA ALA A 161 2.14 -13.48 -13.01
C ALA A 161 1.52 -14.64 -13.80
N GLY A 162 0.38 -14.41 -14.44
CA GLY A 162 -0.30 -15.42 -15.26
C GLY A 162 0.51 -15.90 -16.47
N SER A 163 1.28 -15.01 -17.10
CA SER A 163 2.12 -15.36 -18.25
C SER A 163 3.32 -16.28 -17.94
N ARG A 164 3.68 -16.41 -16.67
CA ARG A 164 4.79 -17.31 -16.22
C ARG A 164 4.33 -18.69 -15.79
N ILE A 165 3.01 -18.90 -15.65
CA ILE A 165 2.44 -20.17 -15.14
C ILE A 165 2.09 -21.14 -16.26
N ILE A 166 2.05 -20.71 -17.51
CA ILE A 166 1.79 -21.59 -18.67
C ILE A 166 3.13 -21.98 -19.27
N PRO A 167 3.67 -23.21 -18.99
CA PRO A 167 4.84 -23.69 -19.71
C PRO A 167 4.47 -23.80 -21.21
N PRO A 168 5.38 -23.50 -22.13
CA PRO A 168 5.16 -23.73 -23.54
C PRO A 168 4.92 -25.23 -23.75
N SER A 169 3.75 -25.54 -24.31
CA SER A 169 3.35 -26.88 -24.76
C SER A 169 4.25 -27.40 -25.85
#